data_0be13659980be529edf98589248ba7e5
#
_entry.id   0be13659980be529edf98589248ba7e5
#
_cell.length_a   1.000
_cell.length_b   1.000
_cell.length_c   1.000
_cell.angle_alpha   90.00
_cell.angle_beta   90.00
_cell.angle_gamma   90.00
#
_symmetry.space_group_name_H-M   'P 1'
#
loop_
_entity.id
_entity.type
_entity.pdbx_description
1 polymer ?
#
loop_
_entity_poly.entity_id
_entity_poly.type
_entity_poly.pdbx_seq_one_letter_code
_entity_poly.pdbx_strand_id
1 'polypeptide(L)'
;MLELEAGIEPSAWDGDADRHRGFVHDQAVTLQGTVLKPPVIVRCLWLPKGEHARERRLADAARGLAQRIVAWTGPKPSLLTFVNAGPEELDHPDFEFQLDGQHRGLERVVYGERELAAAIDQHASLRLDLPSVLSVGDTRARLDADALRRSTLDLDAALELAPVFVPTEAYARALGTLRRHAFLVVTGPPEMGKTAIARMLGLALLSDGWEVHECTRPEQVWERLDPQRKQLFIADDAFGSAEYRPDAAERWARDLDRALRATDEHHWLVWTSRPAPLHSGLRRIHRERGGERFPQPAAVQVDAADLSPPEKTLILYRHTRAADLTPAQRRLTYEHGAAIVAHPHFTPERIRRFVAGRLRELDKGADVGAVVDAELSEPTQAMATSYAALAEEHRELLLAMLDSPPGPVAERDLAEALRRHCTSGLPKAPADLVDRLTDHFLRVLK
;
A
#
# COMPACT_ATOMS: atom_id res chain seq x y z
N MET A 1 13.79 -1.21 3.67
CA MET A 1 15.18 -0.88 4.08
C MET A 1 16.20 -1.34 3.03
N LEU A 2 16.22 -2.60 2.59
CA LEU A 2 17.11 -3.04 1.52
C LEU A 2 16.99 -2.18 0.26
N GLU A 3 15.78 -1.85 -0.15
CA GLU A 3 15.51 -0.96 -1.29
C GLU A 3 15.98 0.48 -1.04
N LEU A 4 15.65 1.04 0.13
CA LEU A 4 15.94 2.45 0.47
C LEU A 4 17.44 2.70 0.71
N GLU A 5 18.14 1.77 1.35
CA GLU A 5 19.54 1.93 1.73
C GLU A 5 20.51 1.33 0.70
N ALA A 6 20.11 0.24 0.07
CA ALA A 6 21.00 -0.54 -0.79
C ALA A 6 20.55 -0.58 -2.26
N GLY A 7 19.39 -0.02 -2.60
CA GLY A 7 18.82 -0.10 -3.94
C GLY A 7 18.47 -1.53 -4.39
N ILE A 8 18.30 -2.45 -3.44
CA ILE A 8 18.00 -3.86 -3.73
C ILE A 8 16.49 -4.05 -3.71
N GLU A 9 15.90 -4.39 -4.85
CA GLU A 9 14.47 -4.62 -4.95
C GLU A 9 13.99 -5.81 -4.11
N PRO A 10 12.80 -5.73 -3.48
CA PRO A 10 12.21 -6.82 -2.70
C PRO A 10 12.03 -8.12 -3.50
N SER A 11 11.84 -8.02 -4.82
CA SER A 11 11.73 -9.16 -5.74
C SER A 11 13.01 -10.00 -5.86
N ALA A 12 14.16 -9.43 -5.49
CA ALA A 12 15.42 -10.16 -5.44
C ALA A 12 15.49 -11.15 -4.26
N TRP A 13 14.53 -11.08 -3.33
CA TRP A 13 14.42 -12.02 -2.21
C TRP A 13 13.70 -13.28 -2.66
N ASP A 14 14.45 -14.33 -2.93
CA ASP A 14 13.89 -15.65 -3.20
C ASP A 14 13.38 -16.27 -1.89
N GLY A 15 12.07 -16.55 -1.81
CA GLY A 15 11.38 -16.98 -0.56
C GLY A 15 11.87 -18.31 0.02
N ASP A 16 12.64 -19.10 -0.73
CA ASP A 16 13.26 -20.36 -0.31
C ASP A 16 14.70 -20.16 0.21
N ALA A 17 15.15 -18.90 0.31
CA ALA A 17 16.46 -18.59 0.86
C ALA A 17 16.48 -18.99 2.35
N ASP A 18 17.25 -20.02 2.66
CA ASP A 18 17.64 -20.34 4.03
C ASP A 18 18.11 -19.04 4.71
N ARG A 19 17.38 -18.58 5.72
CA ARG A 19 17.60 -17.29 6.40
C ARG A 19 19.04 -17.07 6.86
N HIS A 20 19.85 -18.15 6.91
CA HIS A 20 21.26 -18.12 7.27
C HIS A 20 22.20 -17.99 6.07
N ARG A 21 21.76 -18.38 4.88
CA ARG A 21 22.58 -18.34 3.66
C ARG A 21 22.45 -17.02 2.91
N GLY A 22 21.33 -16.30 3.11
CA GLY A 22 21.04 -15.07 2.38
C GLY A 22 20.75 -15.30 0.89
N PHE A 23 20.60 -14.23 0.14
CA PHE A 23 20.43 -14.25 -1.31
C PHE A 23 21.61 -13.56 -2.01
N VAL A 24 21.76 -13.74 -3.31
CA VAL A 24 22.81 -13.12 -4.12
C VAL A 24 22.22 -11.97 -4.92
N HIS A 25 22.90 -10.83 -4.87
CA HIS A 25 22.60 -9.67 -5.68
C HIS A 25 23.74 -9.43 -6.68
N ASP A 26 23.39 -9.32 -7.96
CA ASP A 26 24.38 -9.31 -9.06
C ASP A 26 24.82 -7.90 -9.48
N GLN A 27 24.40 -6.86 -8.73
CA GLN A 27 24.82 -5.49 -8.95
C GLN A 27 25.68 -4.97 -7.81
N ALA A 28 26.45 -3.91 -8.06
CA ALA A 28 27.20 -3.23 -7.01
C ALA A 28 26.24 -2.54 -6.03
N VAL A 29 26.55 -2.65 -4.73
CA VAL A 29 25.77 -2.04 -3.65
C VAL A 29 26.59 -0.94 -3.01
N THR A 30 26.05 0.28 -2.97
CA THR A 30 26.69 1.42 -2.29
C THR A 30 25.96 1.72 -1.00
N LEU A 31 26.66 1.65 0.12
CA LEU A 31 26.13 1.91 1.46
C LEU A 31 27.09 2.80 2.24
N GLN A 32 26.60 3.93 2.73
CA GLN A 32 27.41 4.86 3.55
C GLN A 32 28.81 5.16 2.98
N GLY A 33 28.90 5.32 1.65
CA GLY A 33 30.17 5.58 0.95
C GLY A 33 31.03 4.35 0.66
N THR A 34 30.65 3.16 1.12
CA THR A 34 31.32 1.89 0.80
C THR A 34 30.64 1.22 -0.38
N VAL A 35 31.41 0.85 -1.41
CA VAL A 35 30.92 0.15 -2.59
C VAL A 35 31.29 -1.33 -2.49
N LEU A 36 30.30 -2.18 -2.34
CA LEU A 36 30.48 -3.64 -2.42
C LEU A 36 30.40 -4.08 -3.88
N LYS A 37 31.41 -4.82 -4.31
CA LYS A 37 31.48 -5.34 -5.68
C LYS A 37 30.60 -6.57 -5.84
N PRO A 38 29.89 -6.71 -6.98
CA PRO A 38 29.09 -7.89 -7.24
C PRO A 38 29.96 -9.13 -7.50
N PRO A 39 29.44 -10.32 -7.21
CA PRO A 39 28.17 -10.61 -6.61
C PRO A 39 28.17 -10.32 -5.10
N VAL A 40 27.06 -9.79 -4.58
CA VAL A 40 26.91 -9.44 -3.16
C VAL A 40 26.00 -10.46 -2.49
N ILE A 41 26.48 -11.17 -1.48
CA ILE A 41 25.65 -12.01 -0.62
C ILE A 41 25.01 -11.13 0.45
N VAL A 42 23.68 -11.01 0.43
CA VAL A 42 22.91 -10.24 1.40
C VAL A 42 22.30 -11.17 2.44
N ARG A 43 22.53 -10.88 3.72
CA ARG A 43 22.01 -11.66 4.87
C ARG A 43 21.26 -10.77 5.84
N CYS A 44 20.17 -11.28 6.40
CA CYS A 44 19.47 -10.64 7.50
C CYS A 44 19.46 -11.61 8.69
N LEU A 45 20.15 -11.25 9.76
CA LEU A 45 20.29 -12.07 10.95
C LEU A 45 19.56 -11.43 12.12
N TRP A 46 18.65 -12.17 12.72
CA TRP A 46 18.03 -11.78 13.97
C TRP A 46 18.62 -12.63 15.11
N LEU A 47 19.33 -11.98 16.01
CA LEU A 47 19.93 -12.60 17.19
C LEU A 47 18.92 -12.58 18.34
N PRO A 48 18.55 -13.72 18.93
CA PRO A 48 17.61 -13.79 20.02
C PRO A 48 18.21 -13.17 21.31
N LYS A 49 17.35 -12.85 22.27
CA LYS A 49 17.80 -12.48 23.62
C LYS A 49 18.31 -13.73 24.35
N GLY A 50 19.45 -13.58 25.04
CA GLY A 50 20.10 -14.66 25.80
C GLY A 50 21.34 -15.21 25.11
N GLU A 51 22.43 -15.24 25.86
CA GLU A 51 23.79 -15.52 25.39
C GLU A 51 23.90 -16.83 24.59
N HIS A 52 23.51 -17.94 25.18
CA HIS A 52 23.57 -19.24 24.50
C HIS A 52 22.72 -19.36 23.22
N ALA A 53 21.59 -18.65 23.18
CA ALA A 53 20.75 -18.66 21.98
C ALA A 53 21.38 -17.81 20.88
N ARG A 54 22.02 -16.69 21.24
CA ARG A 54 22.78 -15.82 20.31
C ARG A 54 23.98 -16.56 19.75
N GLU A 55 24.80 -17.19 20.58
CA GLU A 55 25.97 -17.98 20.15
C GLU A 55 25.59 -19.07 19.16
N ARG A 56 24.53 -19.84 19.48
CA ARG A 56 24.02 -20.87 18.58
C ARG A 56 23.61 -20.28 17.24
N ARG A 57 22.90 -19.13 17.25
CA ARG A 57 22.43 -18.45 16.05
C ARG A 57 23.57 -17.93 15.18
N LEU A 58 24.62 -17.37 15.79
CA LEU A 58 25.82 -16.93 15.10
C LEU A 58 26.57 -18.13 14.49
N ALA A 59 26.72 -19.22 15.23
CA ALA A 59 27.33 -20.44 14.72
C ALA A 59 26.56 -21.04 13.54
N ASP A 60 25.22 -21.00 13.55
CA ASP A 60 24.38 -21.45 12.44
C ASP A 60 24.57 -20.55 11.22
N ALA A 61 24.64 -19.23 11.42
CA ALA A 61 24.89 -18.26 10.35
C ALA A 61 26.25 -18.43 9.71
N ALA A 62 27.30 -18.62 10.52
CA ALA A 62 28.68 -18.89 10.03
C ALA A 62 28.76 -20.21 9.24
N ARG A 63 28.10 -21.27 9.72
CA ARG A 63 28.03 -22.57 8.99
C ARG A 63 27.26 -22.43 7.68
N GLY A 64 26.13 -21.74 7.66
CA GLY A 64 25.37 -21.48 6.44
C GLY A 64 26.17 -20.71 5.40
N LEU A 65 26.90 -19.68 5.83
CA LEU A 65 27.79 -18.93 4.95
C LEU A 65 28.92 -19.84 4.42
N ALA A 66 29.58 -20.62 5.28
CA ALA A 66 30.65 -21.53 4.88
C ALA A 66 30.19 -22.54 3.82
N GLN A 67 29.00 -23.14 4.01
CA GLN A 67 28.42 -24.06 3.03
C GLN A 67 28.17 -23.38 1.69
N ARG A 68 27.70 -22.12 1.69
CA ARG A 68 27.47 -21.36 0.47
C ARG A 68 28.77 -21.02 -0.25
N ILE A 69 29.79 -20.57 0.49
CA ILE A 69 31.08 -20.22 -0.10
C ILE A 69 31.79 -21.45 -0.66
N VAL A 70 31.72 -22.61 0.01
CA VAL A 70 32.29 -23.88 -0.49
C VAL A 70 31.62 -24.32 -1.80
N ALA A 71 30.30 -24.10 -1.91
CA ALA A 71 29.57 -24.41 -3.14
C ALA A 71 29.70 -23.31 -4.23
N TRP A 72 30.40 -22.22 -3.93
CA TRP A 72 30.50 -21.05 -4.81
C TRP A 72 31.49 -21.31 -5.97
N THR A 73 30.99 -21.17 -7.20
CA THR A 73 31.81 -21.40 -8.43
C THR A 73 32.13 -20.11 -9.20
N GLY A 74 31.61 -18.96 -8.75
CA GLY A 74 31.77 -17.66 -9.39
C GLY A 74 32.91 -16.81 -8.85
N PRO A 75 33.00 -15.53 -9.25
CA PRO A 75 33.92 -14.55 -8.68
C PRO A 75 33.73 -14.43 -7.16
N LYS A 76 34.80 -14.03 -6.44
CA LYS A 76 34.76 -13.86 -4.98
C LYS A 76 33.65 -12.90 -4.58
N PRO A 77 32.64 -13.31 -3.77
CA PRO A 77 31.52 -12.44 -3.41
C PRO A 77 31.92 -11.44 -2.33
N SER A 78 31.18 -10.31 -2.29
CA SER A 78 31.12 -9.40 -1.15
C SER A 78 29.99 -9.77 -0.21
N LEU A 79 30.03 -9.32 1.05
CA LEU A 79 29.02 -9.60 2.05
C LEU A 79 28.31 -8.33 2.52
N LEU A 80 27.00 -8.35 2.53
CA LEU A 80 26.14 -7.37 3.20
C LEU A 80 25.33 -8.07 4.28
N THR A 81 25.52 -7.70 5.53
CA THR A 81 24.83 -8.32 6.65
C THR A 81 24.07 -7.27 7.45
N PHE A 82 22.77 -7.48 7.62
CA PHE A 82 21.91 -6.75 8.55
C PHE A 82 21.74 -7.60 9.81
N VAL A 83 22.08 -7.04 10.97
CA VAL A 83 22.02 -7.76 12.25
C VAL A 83 21.60 -6.85 13.38
N ASN A 84 20.79 -7.35 14.32
CA ASN A 84 20.41 -6.64 15.54
C ASN A 84 21.52 -6.79 16.61
N ALA A 85 22.69 -6.28 16.32
CA ALA A 85 23.84 -6.22 17.24
C ALA A 85 24.18 -4.76 17.54
N GLY A 86 24.44 -4.46 18.82
CA GLY A 86 24.83 -3.13 19.26
C GLY A 86 26.29 -2.80 18.89
N PRO A 87 26.69 -1.50 19.00
CA PRO A 87 28.06 -1.09 18.68
C PRO A 87 29.13 -1.84 19.47
N GLU A 88 28.92 -2.03 20.78
CA GLU A 88 29.86 -2.74 21.65
C GLU A 88 30.06 -4.20 21.22
N GLU A 89 29.01 -4.85 20.72
CA GLU A 89 29.04 -6.22 20.22
C GLU A 89 29.71 -6.28 18.83
N LEU A 90 29.42 -5.31 17.96
CA LEU A 90 30.05 -5.22 16.63
C LEU A 90 31.55 -4.93 16.71
N ASP A 91 31.96 -4.12 17.65
CA ASP A 91 33.36 -3.75 17.87
C ASP A 91 34.16 -4.84 18.60
N HIS A 92 33.49 -5.90 19.10
CA HIS A 92 34.17 -7.01 19.76
C HIS A 92 35.00 -7.82 18.77
N PRO A 93 36.27 -8.07 19.01
CA PRO A 93 37.18 -8.73 18.07
C PRO A 93 36.71 -10.10 17.57
N ASP A 94 35.99 -10.83 18.41
CA ASP A 94 35.50 -12.17 18.10
C ASP A 94 34.16 -12.17 17.35
N PHE A 95 33.44 -11.04 17.33
CA PHE A 95 32.11 -10.98 16.71
C PHE A 95 32.18 -11.28 15.20
N GLU A 96 33.15 -10.72 14.52
CA GLU A 96 33.38 -11.00 13.10
C GLU A 96 33.66 -12.49 12.83
N PHE A 97 34.43 -13.14 13.72
CA PHE A 97 34.70 -14.56 13.61
C PHE A 97 33.42 -15.39 13.88
N GLN A 98 32.64 -14.99 14.87
CA GLN A 98 31.37 -15.63 15.17
C GLN A 98 30.37 -15.47 14.02
N LEU A 99 30.36 -14.30 13.36
CA LEU A 99 29.45 -13.99 12.27
C LEU A 99 29.82 -14.66 10.94
N ASP A 100 31.10 -14.65 10.57
CA ASP A 100 31.59 -15.01 9.25
C ASP A 100 32.51 -16.24 9.25
N GLY A 101 32.87 -16.75 10.40
CA GLY A 101 33.76 -17.92 10.50
C GLY A 101 35.14 -17.68 9.85
N GLN A 102 35.53 -18.62 8.98
CA GLN A 102 36.82 -18.55 8.26
C GLN A 102 36.84 -17.56 7.09
N HIS A 103 35.71 -16.93 6.77
CA HIS A 103 35.51 -16.07 5.59
C HIS A 103 35.71 -14.58 5.86
N ARG A 104 36.46 -14.21 6.92
CA ARG A 104 36.78 -12.81 7.28
C ARG A 104 37.45 -11.99 6.17
N GLY A 105 38.12 -12.65 5.22
CA GLY A 105 38.80 -11.99 4.12
C GLY A 105 37.88 -11.55 2.96
N LEU A 106 36.58 -11.64 3.09
CA LEU A 106 35.63 -11.10 2.11
C LEU A 106 35.41 -9.61 2.37
N GLU A 107 35.25 -8.85 1.28
CA GLU A 107 34.80 -7.46 1.38
C GLU A 107 33.39 -7.44 1.98
N ARG A 108 33.15 -6.61 2.99
CA ARG A 108 31.87 -6.66 3.72
C ARG A 108 31.45 -5.32 4.28
N VAL A 109 30.13 -5.21 4.47
CA VAL A 109 29.48 -4.19 5.27
C VAL A 109 28.51 -4.88 6.25
N VAL A 110 28.56 -4.48 7.51
CA VAL A 110 27.63 -4.95 8.55
C VAL A 110 26.80 -3.77 9.02
N TYR A 111 25.48 -3.91 8.91
CA TYR A 111 24.49 -2.97 9.44
C TYR A 111 24.01 -3.51 10.79
N GLY A 112 24.46 -2.88 11.85
CA GLY A 112 24.02 -3.17 13.22
C GLY A 112 22.86 -2.31 13.67
N GLU A 113 22.59 -2.32 14.97
CA GLU A 113 21.49 -1.55 15.57
C GLU A 113 21.61 -0.05 15.32
N ARG A 114 22.83 0.50 15.36
CA ARG A 114 23.08 1.93 15.14
C ARG A 114 22.75 2.36 13.71
N GLU A 115 23.26 1.62 12.74
CA GLU A 115 23.03 1.88 11.31
C GLU A 115 21.57 1.66 10.94
N LEU A 116 20.95 0.61 11.50
CA LEU A 116 19.54 0.34 11.35
C LEU A 116 18.66 1.46 11.94
N ALA A 117 19.00 1.96 13.14
CA ALA A 117 18.30 3.08 13.76
C ALA A 117 18.43 4.36 12.92
N ALA A 118 19.64 4.66 12.42
CA ALA A 118 19.87 5.82 11.56
C ALA A 118 19.07 5.74 10.26
N ALA A 119 19.02 4.56 9.61
CA ALA A 119 18.21 4.34 8.41
C ALA A 119 16.71 4.53 8.69
N ILE A 120 16.23 4.06 9.83
CA ILE A 120 14.85 4.25 10.27
C ILE A 120 14.55 5.73 10.48
N ASP A 121 15.45 6.46 11.12
CA ASP A 121 15.26 7.90 11.40
C ASP A 121 15.28 8.74 10.12
N GLN A 122 16.02 8.32 9.09
CA GLN A 122 16.07 9.00 7.79
C GLN A 122 14.84 8.73 6.91
N HIS A 123 14.17 7.60 7.08
CA HIS A 123 13.04 7.19 6.23
C HIS A 123 11.73 7.13 7.02
N ALA A 124 10.86 8.13 6.81
CA ALA A 124 9.56 8.23 7.48
C ALA A 124 8.70 6.95 7.30
N SER A 125 8.74 6.32 6.13
CA SER A 125 8.05 5.05 5.87
C SER A 125 8.51 3.93 6.80
N LEU A 126 9.81 3.83 7.07
CA LEU A 126 10.34 2.83 8.00
C LEU A 126 9.95 3.13 9.45
N ARG A 127 9.94 4.41 9.87
CA ARG A 127 9.52 4.80 11.22
C ARG A 127 8.10 4.36 11.55
N LEU A 128 7.22 4.39 10.56
CA LEU A 128 5.82 3.98 10.74
C LEU A 128 5.62 2.47 10.66
N ASP A 129 6.39 1.80 9.80
CA ASP A 129 6.27 0.36 9.62
C ASP A 129 6.84 -0.46 10.78
N LEU A 130 7.92 0.01 11.38
CA LEU A 130 8.65 -0.76 12.39
C LEU A 130 7.86 -1.06 13.65
N PRO A 131 7.07 -0.16 14.24
CA PRO A 131 6.26 -0.51 15.41
C PRO A 131 5.32 -1.68 15.13
N SER A 132 4.75 -1.75 13.93
CA SER A 132 3.84 -2.84 13.54
C SER A 132 4.57 -4.14 13.19
N VAL A 133 5.70 -4.05 12.50
CA VAL A 133 6.49 -5.22 12.09
C VAL A 133 7.20 -5.88 13.28
N LEU A 134 7.76 -5.08 14.18
CA LEU A 134 8.53 -5.57 15.32
C LEU A 134 7.71 -5.69 16.61
N SER A 135 6.45 -5.26 16.61
CA SER A 135 5.62 -5.16 17.82
C SER A 135 6.30 -4.33 18.93
N VAL A 136 7.05 -3.30 18.54
CA VAL A 136 7.80 -2.42 19.46
C VAL A 136 7.21 -1.02 19.43
N GLY A 137 6.50 -0.67 20.48
CA GLY A 137 6.11 0.70 20.78
C GLY A 137 4.77 1.12 20.20
N ASP A 138 4.32 2.26 20.66
CA ASP A 138 3.10 2.94 20.23
C ASP A 138 3.45 3.89 19.07
N THR A 139 2.80 3.69 17.91
CA THR A 139 2.94 4.58 16.74
C THR A 139 2.63 6.04 17.12
N ARG A 140 1.66 6.24 18.02
CA ARG A 140 1.28 7.59 18.51
C ARG A 140 2.45 8.32 19.17
N ALA A 141 3.30 7.62 19.90
CA ALA A 141 4.46 8.19 20.57
C ALA A 141 5.56 8.67 19.58
N ARG A 142 5.45 8.32 18.31
CA ARG A 142 6.37 8.74 17.24
C ARG A 142 5.91 9.98 16.49
N LEU A 143 4.66 10.42 16.70
CA LEU A 143 4.09 11.57 16.03
C LEU A 143 4.55 12.86 16.72
N ASP A 144 4.75 13.92 15.93
CA ASP A 144 5.02 15.24 16.48
C ASP A 144 3.78 15.77 17.23
N ALA A 145 3.95 16.04 18.53
CA ALA A 145 2.85 16.41 19.41
C ALA A 145 2.25 17.78 19.05
N ASP A 146 3.07 18.71 18.52
CA ASP A 146 2.64 20.04 18.15
C ASP A 146 1.88 20.04 16.82
N ALA A 147 2.39 19.33 15.83
CA ALA A 147 1.71 19.12 14.56
C ALA A 147 0.39 18.37 14.75
N LEU A 148 0.38 17.34 15.60
CA LEU A 148 -0.80 16.55 15.91
C LEU A 148 -1.94 17.41 16.52
N ARG A 149 -1.63 18.29 17.47
CA ARG A 149 -2.65 19.15 18.10
C ARG A 149 -3.33 20.11 17.11
N ARG A 150 -2.67 20.46 16.02
CA ARG A 150 -3.19 21.37 15.00
C ARG A 150 -3.81 20.63 13.80
N SER A 151 -3.57 19.34 13.70
CA SER A 151 -4.08 18.50 12.62
C SER A 151 -5.55 18.12 12.82
N THR A 152 -6.23 17.83 11.72
CA THR A 152 -7.62 17.32 11.71
C THR A 152 -7.72 15.97 11.03
N LEU A 153 -6.62 15.23 10.93
CA LEU A 153 -6.60 13.84 10.49
C LEU A 153 -7.40 12.99 11.48
N ASP A 154 -8.23 12.09 10.97
CA ASP A 154 -8.82 11.02 11.80
C ASP A 154 -7.70 10.07 12.27
N LEU A 155 -7.09 10.47 13.40
CA LEU A 155 -5.92 9.79 13.93
C LEU A 155 -6.22 8.36 14.34
N ASP A 156 -7.36 8.10 14.95
CA ASP A 156 -7.70 6.78 15.45
C ASP A 156 -7.88 5.81 14.26
N ALA A 157 -8.60 6.22 13.23
CA ALA A 157 -8.71 5.42 12.00
C ALA A 157 -7.35 5.24 11.27
N ALA A 158 -6.47 6.24 11.31
CA ALA A 158 -5.14 6.11 10.72
C ALA A 158 -4.23 5.16 11.54
N LEU A 159 -4.30 5.20 12.87
CA LEU A 159 -3.56 4.30 13.75
C LEU A 159 -4.06 2.85 13.69
N GLU A 160 -5.35 2.62 13.46
CA GLU A 160 -5.90 1.28 13.21
C GLU A 160 -5.36 0.65 11.92
N LEU A 161 -5.04 1.48 10.92
CA LEU A 161 -4.44 1.01 9.67
C LEU A 161 -2.96 0.64 9.82
N ALA A 162 -2.20 1.33 10.66
CA ALA A 162 -0.75 1.19 10.76
C ALA A 162 -0.26 -0.28 10.94
N PRO A 163 -0.87 -1.13 11.78
CA PRO A 163 -0.43 -2.52 11.95
C PRO A 163 -0.62 -3.40 10.71
N VAL A 164 -1.58 -3.08 9.86
CA VAL A 164 -1.99 -3.90 8.71
C VAL A 164 -1.58 -3.30 7.37
N PHE A 165 -1.19 -2.04 7.34
CA PHE A 165 -0.82 -1.33 6.12
C PHE A 165 0.50 -1.88 5.55
N VAL A 166 0.50 -2.16 4.25
CA VAL A 166 1.69 -2.54 3.48
C VAL A 166 2.09 -1.36 2.61
N PRO A 167 3.32 -0.82 2.74
CA PRO A 167 3.82 0.17 1.80
C PRO A 167 4.03 -0.46 0.43
N THR A 168 3.00 -0.35 -0.40
CA THR A 168 3.00 -0.86 -1.77
C THR A 168 3.79 0.04 -2.71
N GLU A 169 4.05 -0.44 -3.93
CA GLU A 169 4.63 0.39 -4.99
C GLU A 169 3.77 1.64 -5.25
N ALA A 170 2.44 1.50 -5.19
CA ALA A 170 1.53 2.64 -5.29
C ALA A 170 1.78 3.68 -4.18
N TYR A 171 2.03 3.26 -2.94
CA TYR A 171 2.39 4.15 -1.83
C TYR A 171 3.73 4.85 -2.08
N ALA A 172 4.75 4.11 -2.52
CA ALA A 172 6.07 4.67 -2.82
C ALA A 172 5.99 5.71 -3.96
N ARG A 173 5.26 5.39 -5.04
CA ARG A 173 4.99 6.32 -6.14
C ARG A 173 4.22 7.55 -5.68
N ALA A 174 3.23 7.38 -4.81
CA ALA A 174 2.44 8.47 -4.23
C ALA A 174 3.32 9.46 -3.46
N LEU A 175 4.19 8.97 -2.58
CA LEU A 175 5.13 9.80 -1.83
C LEU A 175 6.12 10.52 -2.77
N GLY A 176 6.65 9.82 -3.78
CA GLY A 176 7.54 10.39 -4.79
C GLY A 176 6.85 11.47 -5.63
N THR A 177 5.58 11.29 -5.97
CA THR A 177 4.75 12.26 -6.69
C THR A 177 4.50 13.52 -5.85
N LEU A 178 4.14 13.36 -4.57
CA LEU A 178 3.96 14.49 -3.65
C LEU A 178 5.24 15.31 -3.51
N ARG A 179 6.38 14.67 -3.30
CA ARG A 179 7.68 15.36 -3.19
C ARG A 179 8.05 16.16 -4.43
N ARG A 180 7.61 15.72 -5.60
CA ARG A 180 7.95 16.34 -6.88
C ARG A 180 6.97 17.40 -7.31
N HIS A 181 5.70 17.21 -7.04
CA HIS A 181 4.62 18.02 -7.60
C HIS A 181 3.77 18.74 -6.54
N ALA A 182 3.96 18.47 -5.25
CA ALA A 182 3.15 18.95 -4.14
C ALA A 182 1.63 18.66 -4.28
N PHE A 183 1.25 17.90 -5.31
CA PHE A 183 -0.11 17.50 -5.62
C PHE A 183 -0.15 16.05 -6.08
N LEU A 184 -1.15 15.30 -5.59
CA LEU A 184 -1.33 13.89 -5.88
C LEU A 184 -2.81 13.54 -6.03
N VAL A 185 -3.13 12.70 -7.00
CA VAL A 185 -4.42 12.04 -7.13
C VAL A 185 -4.22 10.53 -7.00
N VAL A 186 -4.71 9.94 -5.91
CA VAL A 186 -4.75 8.47 -5.74
C VAL A 186 -6.06 7.96 -6.30
N THR A 187 -5.99 7.13 -7.32
CA THR A 187 -7.16 6.54 -7.97
C THR A 187 -7.17 5.02 -7.89
N GLY A 188 -8.25 4.40 -8.29
CA GLY A 188 -8.40 2.95 -8.36
C GLY A 188 -9.80 2.47 -7.96
N PRO A 189 -10.11 1.20 -8.22
CA PRO A 189 -11.39 0.59 -7.84
C PRO A 189 -11.72 0.71 -6.36
N PRO A 190 -12.96 0.42 -5.96
CA PRO A 190 -13.31 0.29 -4.53
C PRO A 190 -12.40 -0.70 -3.81
N GLU A 191 -12.16 -0.47 -2.51
CA GLU A 191 -11.51 -1.42 -1.61
C GLU A 191 -10.00 -1.66 -1.83
N MET A 192 -9.38 -0.93 -2.78
CA MET A 192 -7.95 -1.03 -3.07
C MET A 192 -7.04 -0.20 -2.15
N GLY A 193 -7.60 0.43 -1.10
CA GLY A 193 -6.79 1.11 -0.07
C GLY A 193 -6.40 2.56 -0.39
N LYS A 194 -7.09 3.27 -1.30
CA LYS A 194 -6.82 4.69 -1.61
C LYS A 194 -6.77 5.57 -0.36
N THR A 195 -7.83 5.51 0.46
CA THR A 195 -7.91 6.24 1.73
C THR A 195 -6.81 5.82 2.70
N ALA A 196 -6.47 4.52 2.73
CA ALA A 196 -5.38 4.02 3.55
C ALA A 196 -4.03 4.61 3.11
N ILE A 197 -3.74 4.66 1.80
CA ILE A 197 -2.54 5.33 1.26
C ILE A 197 -2.50 6.79 1.70
N ALA A 198 -3.58 7.54 1.53
CA ALA A 198 -3.63 8.96 1.89
C ALA A 198 -3.42 9.19 3.40
N ARG A 199 -4.08 8.41 4.26
CA ARG A 199 -3.92 8.49 5.72
C ARG A 199 -2.53 8.08 6.18
N MET A 200 -1.94 7.06 5.58
CA MET A 200 -0.58 6.64 5.93
C MET A 200 0.48 7.63 5.46
N LEU A 201 0.29 8.32 4.33
CA LEU A 201 1.08 9.51 3.97
C LEU A 201 0.94 10.59 5.03
N GLY A 202 -0.28 10.83 5.51
CA GLY A 202 -0.55 11.77 6.60
C GLY A 202 0.20 11.41 7.88
N LEU A 203 0.14 10.16 8.34
CA LEU A 203 0.89 9.69 9.53
C LEU A 203 2.39 9.85 9.34
N ALA A 204 2.93 9.53 8.17
CA ALA A 204 4.35 9.69 7.87
C ALA A 204 4.77 11.15 8.01
N LEU A 205 4.00 12.06 7.45
CA LEU A 205 4.29 13.49 7.51
C LEU A 205 4.07 14.07 8.91
N LEU A 206 3.08 13.60 9.67
CA LEU A 206 2.91 13.96 11.08
C LEU A 206 4.16 13.61 11.91
N SER A 207 4.81 12.48 11.63
CA SER A 207 6.06 12.11 12.31
C SER A 207 7.24 13.03 11.94
N ASP A 208 7.13 13.73 10.80
CA ASP A 208 8.10 14.72 10.32
C ASP A 208 7.70 16.18 10.65
N GLY A 209 6.73 16.36 11.55
CA GLY A 209 6.28 17.68 12.01
C GLY A 209 5.36 18.43 11.05
N TRP A 210 4.78 17.76 10.06
CA TRP A 210 3.76 18.33 9.18
C TRP A 210 2.40 18.34 9.88
N GLU A 211 1.62 19.38 9.67
CA GLU A 211 0.19 19.36 10.00
C GLU A 211 -0.60 18.65 8.92
N VAL A 212 -1.57 17.82 9.29
CA VAL A 212 -2.35 17.04 8.34
C VAL A 212 -3.84 17.32 8.52
N HIS A 213 -4.50 17.72 7.45
CA HIS A 213 -5.89 18.12 7.46
C HIS A 213 -6.72 17.29 6.47
N GLU A 214 -7.71 16.56 6.98
CA GLU A 214 -8.76 15.99 6.14
C GLU A 214 -9.77 17.07 5.76
N CYS A 215 -10.08 17.17 4.46
CA CYS A 215 -10.93 18.19 3.87
C CYS A 215 -12.05 17.54 3.05
N THR A 216 -13.29 17.95 3.27
CA THR A 216 -14.45 17.51 2.47
C THR A 216 -14.80 18.50 1.37
N ARG A 217 -14.22 19.69 1.41
CA ARG A 217 -14.46 20.80 0.47
C ARG A 217 -13.22 21.70 0.38
N PRO A 218 -13.01 22.36 -0.79
CA PRO A 218 -11.81 23.16 -1.02
C PRO A 218 -11.66 24.36 -0.07
N GLU A 219 -12.76 24.94 0.41
CA GLU A 219 -12.74 26.09 1.31
C GLU A 219 -11.95 25.77 2.59
N GLN A 220 -12.01 24.53 3.09
CA GLN A 220 -11.30 24.11 4.29
C GLN A 220 -9.77 24.16 4.14
N VAL A 221 -9.26 24.08 2.90
CA VAL A 221 -7.83 24.30 2.63
C VAL A 221 -7.44 25.73 3.00
N TRP A 222 -8.25 26.73 2.56
CA TRP A 222 -7.96 28.14 2.80
C TRP A 222 -8.15 28.56 4.24
N GLU A 223 -9.12 27.97 4.91
CA GLU A 223 -9.42 28.22 6.33
C GLU A 223 -8.25 27.80 7.23
N ARG A 224 -7.42 26.86 6.79
CA ARG A 224 -6.33 26.27 7.58
C ARG A 224 -4.93 26.55 7.05
N LEU A 225 -4.83 27.12 5.84
CA LEU A 225 -3.52 27.37 5.23
C LEU A 225 -2.71 28.37 6.06
N ASP A 226 -1.55 27.92 6.54
CA ASP A 226 -0.57 28.74 7.26
C ASP A 226 0.75 28.75 6.48
N PRO A 227 1.13 29.88 5.84
CA PRO A 227 2.35 29.97 5.02
C PRO A 227 3.66 29.67 5.76
N GLN A 228 3.64 29.64 7.10
CA GLN A 228 4.84 29.41 7.92
C GLN A 228 4.98 27.95 8.35
N ARG A 229 4.04 27.08 7.94
CA ARG A 229 3.97 25.68 8.40
C ARG A 229 3.99 24.71 7.24
N LYS A 230 4.47 23.51 7.52
CA LYS A 230 4.35 22.41 6.57
C LYS A 230 3.00 21.73 6.76
N GLN A 231 2.19 21.70 5.70
CA GLN A 231 0.83 21.21 5.77
C GLN A 231 0.50 20.23 4.63
N LEU A 232 -0.18 19.14 4.98
CA LEU A 232 -0.80 18.23 4.02
C LEU A 232 -2.32 18.35 4.12
N PHE A 233 -2.97 18.56 2.98
CA PHE A 233 -4.43 18.55 2.86
C PHE A 233 -4.85 17.28 2.12
N ILE A 234 -5.80 16.52 2.70
CA ILE A 234 -6.32 15.27 2.14
C ILE A 234 -7.80 15.47 1.84
N ALA A 235 -8.19 15.41 0.57
CA ALA A 235 -9.58 15.37 0.15
C ALA A 235 -9.94 13.94 -0.27
N ASP A 236 -10.54 13.19 0.67
CA ASP A 236 -10.95 11.82 0.41
C ASP A 236 -12.26 11.81 -0.40
N ASP A 237 -12.31 10.93 -1.42
CA ASP A 237 -13.41 10.86 -2.39
C ASP A 237 -13.83 12.25 -2.93
N ALA A 238 -12.85 13.03 -3.40
CA ALA A 238 -13.00 14.45 -3.78
C ALA A 238 -14.17 14.72 -4.74
N PHE A 239 -14.53 13.76 -5.61
CA PHE A 239 -15.63 13.87 -6.59
C PHE A 239 -16.82 12.96 -6.29
N GLY A 240 -16.86 12.37 -5.12
CA GLY A 240 -17.89 11.43 -4.66
C GLY A 240 -17.36 10.01 -4.49
N SER A 241 -17.99 9.26 -3.57
CA SER A 241 -17.55 7.92 -3.17
C SER A 241 -18.08 6.83 -4.10
N ALA A 242 -19.39 6.72 -4.28
CA ALA A 242 -20.03 5.73 -5.15
C ALA A 242 -20.47 6.34 -6.48
N GLU A 243 -21.03 7.54 -6.42
CA GLU A 243 -21.48 8.28 -7.59
C GLU A 243 -20.72 9.61 -7.69
N TYR A 244 -20.58 10.06 -8.93
CA TYR A 244 -20.06 11.39 -9.21
C TYR A 244 -20.95 12.47 -8.58
N ARG A 245 -20.31 13.39 -7.85
CA ARG A 245 -20.98 14.53 -7.22
C ARG A 245 -20.65 15.83 -7.99
N PRO A 246 -21.58 16.29 -8.85
CA PRO A 246 -21.36 17.49 -9.66
C PRO A 246 -21.06 18.74 -8.80
N ASP A 247 -21.71 18.87 -7.65
CA ASP A 247 -21.52 19.96 -6.70
C ASP A 247 -20.10 20.00 -6.10
N ALA A 248 -19.52 18.84 -5.79
CA ALA A 248 -18.15 18.72 -5.32
C ALA A 248 -17.16 19.07 -6.43
N ALA A 249 -17.37 18.51 -7.63
CA ALA A 249 -16.52 18.81 -8.79
C ALA A 249 -16.55 20.29 -9.18
N GLU A 250 -17.72 20.94 -9.12
CA GLU A 250 -17.86 22.37 -9.39
C GLU A 250 -17.09 23.23 -8.38
N ARG A 251 -17.16 22.88 -7.08
CA ARG A 251 -16.40 23.58 -6.04
C ARG A 251 -14.89 23.44 -6.29
N TRP A 252 -14.41 22.20 -6.48
CA TRP A 252 -12.99 21.99 -6.79
C TRP A 252 -12.57 22.66 -8.10
N ALA A 253 -13.41 22.63 -9.15
CA ALA A 253 -13.13 23.33 -10.41
C ALA A 253 -12.97 24.84 -10.22
N ARG A 254 -13.81 25.46 -9.39
CA ARG A 254 -13.74 26.90 -9.08
C ARG A 254 -12.44 27.27 -8.36
N ASP A 255 -12.02 26.45 -7.39
CA ASP A 255 -10.91 26.78 -6.50
C ASP A 255 -9.59 26.10 -6.88
N LEU A 256 -9.57 25.25 -7.93
CA LEU A 256 -8.40 24.45 -8.30
C LEU A 256 -7.16 25.30 -8.57
N ASP A 257 -7.28 26.39 -9.33
CA ASP A 257 -6.12 27.25 -9.63
C ASP A 257 -5.55 27.90 -8.37
N ARG A 258 -6.41 28.22 -7.41
CA ARG A 258 -5.99 28.74 -6.12
C ARG A 258 -5.31 27.64 -5.31
N ALA A 259 -5.87 26.43 -5.31
CA ALA A 259 -5.29 25.28 -4.65
C ALA A 259 -3.91 24.95 -5.21
N LEU A 260 -3.78 24.85 -6.53
CA LEU A 260 -2.50 24.51 -7.17
C LEU A 260 -1.45 25.62 -7.03
N ARG A 261 -1.85 26.90 -6.90
CA ARG A 261 -0.90 27.99 -6.59
C ARG A 261 -0.47 28.02 -5.14
N ALA A 262 -1.27 27.46 -4.24
CA ALA A 262 -0.94 27.35 -2.83
C ALA A 262 -0.10 26.09 -2.52
N THR A 263 -0.02 25.15 -3.45
CA THR A 263 0.87 23.98 -3.29
C THR A 263 2.30 24.34 -3.64
N ASP A 264 3.21 24.04 -2.74
CA ASP A 264 4.65 24.27 -2.84
C ASP A 264 5.43 23.21 -2.05
N GLU A 265 6.69 23.43 -1.74
CA GLU A 265 7.53 22.50 -0.97
C GLU A 265 7.04 22.28 0.48
N HIS A 266 6.16 23.16 1.00
CA HIS A 266 5.63 23.10 2.35
C HIS A 266 4.11 22.83 2.42
N HIS A 267 3.39 22.95 1.32
CA HIS A 267 1.93 22.79 1.26
C HIS A 267 1.56 21.78 0.19
N TRP A 268 1.11 20.61 0.62
CA TRP A 268 0.78 19.50 -0.25
C TRP A 268 -0.71 19.20 -0.25
N LEU A 269 -1.22 18.74 -1.39
CA LEU A 269 -2.62 18.36 -1.57
C LEU A 269 -2.73 16.94 -2.13
N VAL A 270 -3.55 16.12 -1.51
CA VAL A 270 -3.90 14.77 -1.96
C VAL A 270 -5.39 14.68 -2.23
N TRP A 271 -5.75 14.22 -3.40
CA TRP A 271 -7.10 13.75 -3.69
C TRP A 271 -7.12 12.23 -3.74
N THR A 272 -8.16 11.62 -3.19
CA THR A 272 -8.53 10.25 -3.54
C THR A 272 -9.79 10.27 -4.37
N SER A 273 -9.92 9.37 -5.32
CA SER A 273 -11.15 9.22 -6.11
C SER A 273 -11.21 7.86 -6.80
N ARG A 274 -12.41 7.41 -7.11
CA ARG A 274 -12.62 6.32 -8.05
C ARG A 274 -12.46 6.82 -9.48
N PRO A 275 -12.11 5.96 -10.46
CA PRO A 275 -11.86 6.38 -11.85
C PRO A 275 -13.03 7.12 -12.50
N ALA A 276 -14.27 6.62 -12.36
CA ALA A 276 -15.43 7.25 -13.00
C ALA A 276 -15.77 8.65 -12.43
N PRO A 277 -15.91 8.84 -11.10
CA PRO A 277 -16.04 10.18 -10.52
C PRO A 277 -14.88 11.11 -10.87
N LEU A 278 -13.64 10.60 -10.89
CA LEU A 278 -12.45 11.36 -11.29
C LEU A 278 -12.56 11.85 -12.73
N HIS A 279 -12.84 10.95 -13.68
CA HIS A 279 -13.00 11.29 -15.10
C HIS A 279 -14.10 12.33 -15.32
N SER A 280 -15.24 12.17 -14.66
CA SER A 280 -16.35 13.12 -14.77
C SER A 280 -15.99 14.47 -14.16
N GLY A 281 -15.31 14.47 -13.01
CA GLY A 281 -14.79 15.67 -12.36
C GLY A 281 -13.77 16.41 -13.24
N LEU A 282 -12.78 15.68 -13.78
CA LEU A 282 -11.77 16.27 -14.67
C LEU A 282 -12.37 16.82 -15.97
N ARG A 283 -13.32 16.10 -16.59
CA ARG A 283 -14.06 16.62 -17.76
C ARG A 283 -14.78 17.93 -17.45
N ARG A 284 -15.37 18.06 -16.26
CA ARG A 284 -16.01 19.31 -15.81
C ARG A 284 -14.97 20.42 -15.65
N ILE A 285 -13.89 20.16 -14.94
CA ILE A 285 -12.79 21.11 -14.71
C ILE A 285 -12.22 21.60 -16.04
N HIS A 286 -11.92 20.71 -16.98
CA HIS A 286 -11.41 21.07 -18.31
C HIS A 286 -12.37 21.90 -19.13
N ARG A 287 -13.67 21.59 -19.09
CA ARG A 287 -14.70 22.33 -19.83
C ARG A 287 -14.87 23.75 -19.34
N GLU A 288 -14.76 23.98 -18.04
CA GLU A 288 -14.90 25.30 -17.43
C GLU A 288 -13.65 26.17 -17.55
N ARG A 289 -12.47 25.59 -17.76
CA ARG A 289 -11.18 26.28 -17.64
C ARG A 289 -10.27 26.23 -18.86
N GLY A 290 -10.70 25.63 -19.96
CA GLY A 290 -9.90 25.58 -21.19
C GLY A 290 -8.61 24.74 -21.13
N GLY A 291 -8.48 23.81 -20.19
CA GLY A 291 -7.50 22.70 -20.22
C GLY A 291 -6.03 22.99 -19.89
N GLU A 292 -5.62 24.24 -19.76
CA GLU A 292 -4.17 24.59 -19.72
C GLU A 292 -3.52 24.54 -18.33
N ARG A 293 -4.26 24.39 -17.24
CA ARG A 293 -3.73 24.59 -15.88
C ARG A 293 -3.82 23.40 -14.93
N PHE A 294 -4.38 22.28 -15.35
CA PHE A 294 -4.32 21.06 -14.56
C PHE A 294 -3.01 20.34 -14.86
N PRO A 295 -2.21 19.95 -13.85
CA PRO A 295 -1.04 19.10 -14.10
C PRO A 295 -1.45 17.89 -14.93
N GLN A 296 -0.62 17.51 -15.90
CA GLN A 296 -0.94 16.35 -16.74
C GLN A 296 -1.33 15.16 -15.85
N PRO A 297 -2.50 14.53 -16.02
CA PRO A 297 -2.97 13.47 -15.12
C PRO A 297 -1.93 12.37 -14.91
N ALA A 298 -1.20 12.00 -15.97
CA ALA A 298 -0.13 11.01 -15.91
C ALA A 298 1.01 11.38 -14.96
N ALA A 299 1.25 12.67 -14.70
CA ALA A 299 2.34 13.12 -13.81
C ALA A 299 1.98 13.08 -12.33
N VAL A 300 0.69 13.24 -12.00
CA VAL A 300 0.22 13.39 -10.61
C VAL A 300 -0.76 12.30 -10.17
N GLN A 301 -1.15 11.41 -11.07
CA GLN A 301 -2.08 10.33 -10.79
C GLN A 301 -1.34 9.03 -10.48
N VAL A 302 -1.73 8.38 -9.38
CA VAL A 302 -1.23 7.07 -8.98
C VAL A 302 -2.41 6.12 -8.84
N ASP A 303 -2.36 5.01 -9.57
CA ASP A 303 -3.35 3.94 -9.44
C ASP A 303 -2.96 2.98 -8.30
N ALA A 304 -3.92 2.72 -7.41
CA ALA A 304 -3.77 1.78 -6.31
C ALA A 304 -4.23 0.35 -6.66
N ALA A 305 -4.65 0.11 -7.91
CA ALA A 305 -5.24 -1.18 -8.32
C ALA A 305 -4.21 -2.29 -8.51
N ASP A 306 -2.99 -1.93 -8.89
CA ASP A 306 -1.95 -2.90 -9.22
C ASP A 306 -1.23 -3.38 -7.95
N LEU A 307 -1.67 -4.52 -7.44
CA LEU A 307 -1.01 -5.23 -6.34
C LEU A 307 -0.25 -6.43 -6.89
N SER A 308 1.06 -6.43 -6.70
CA SER A 308 1.91 -7.57 -7.00
C SER A 308 1.63 -8.77 -6.06
N PRO A 309 1.94 -10.01 -6.47
CA PRO A 309 1.79 -11.17 -5.59
C PRO A 309 2.53 -11.05 -4.24
N PRO A 310 3.76 -10.51 -4.16
CA PRO A 310 4.42 -10.24 -2.88
C PRO A 310 3.64 -9.27 -1.99
N GLU A 311 3.10 -8.17 -2.53
CA GLU A 311 2.29 -7.21 -1.78
C GLU A 311 1.01 -7.84 -1.25
N LYS A 312 0.29 -8.61 -2.09
CA LYS A 312 -0.88 -9.37 -1.66
C LYS A 312 -0.55 -10.34 -0.53
N THR A 313 0.59 -11.02 -0.63
CA THR A 313 1.07 -11.93 0.43
C THR A 313 1.34 -11.18 1.74
N LEU A 314 1.98 -10.01 1.68
CA LEU A 314 2.24 -9.18 2.85
C LEU A 314 0.94 -8.62 3.45
N ILE A 315 -0.03 -8.23 2.63
CA ILE A 315 -1.36 -7.79 3.10
C ILE A 315 -2.04 -8.92 3.87
N LEU A 316 -2.10 -10.13 3.28
CA LEU A 316 -2.66 -11.30 3.96
C LEU A 316 -1.93 -11.59 5.28
N TYR A 317 -0.60 -11.58 5.25
CA TYR A 317 0.23 -11.82 6.42
C TYR A 317 -0.03 -10.80 7.54
N ARG A 318 -0.04 -9.50 7.24
CA ARG A 318 -0.23 -8.44 8.24
C ARG A 318 -1.62 -8.50 8.85
N HIS A 319 -2.66 -8.69 8.06
CA HIS A 319 -4.02 -8.88 8.58
C HIS A 319 -4.13 -10.12 9.46
N THR A 320 -3.55 -11.25 9.03
CA THR A 320 -3.53 -12.50 9.82
C THR A 320 -2.77 -12.33 11.14
N ARG A 321 -1.68 -11.56 11.14
CA ARG A 321 -0.88 -11.30 12.34
C ARG A 321 -1.58 -10.35 13.30
N ALA A 322 -2.22 -9.31 12.80
CA ALA A 322 -2.91 -8.31 13.62
C ALA A 322 -4.22 -8.85 14.22
N ALA A 323 -4.84 -9.84 13.56
CA ALA A 323 -6.07 -10.44 14.05
C ALA A 323 -5.81 -11.38 15.25
N ASP A 324 -6.77 -11.39 16.18
CA ASP A 324 -6.79 -12.33 17.31
C ASP A 324 -7.24 -13.72 16.84
N LEU A 325 -6.30 -14.47 16.25
CA LEU A 325 -6.50 -15.80 15.70
C LEU A 325 -5.75 -16.85 16.51
N THR A 326 -6.36 -18.01 16.64
CA THR A 326 -5.69 -19.19 17.20
C THR A 326 -4.54 -19.66 16.29
N PRO A 327 -3.54 -20.40 16.82
CA PRO A 327 -2.48 -20.97 15.98
C PRO A 327 -3.01 -21.86 14.85
N ALA A 328 -4.12 -22.57 15.07
CA ALA A 328 -4.74 -23.40 14.04
C ALA A 328 -5.33 -22.55 12.89
N GLN A 329 -6.03 -21.47 13.22
CA GLN A 329 -6.58 -20.54 12.21
C GLN A 329 -5.47 -19.83 11.42
N ARG A 330 -4.39 -19.41 12.08
CA ARG A 330 -3.22 -18.86 11.38
C ARG A 330 -2.61 -19.86 10.41
N ARG A 331 -2.51 -21.12 10.81
CA ARG A 331 -2.00 -22.20 9.96
C ARG A 331 -2.83 -22.38 8.69
N LEU A 332 -4.16 -22.30 8.81
CA LEU A 332 -5.06 -22.37 7.63
C LEU A 332 -4.75 -21.27 6.60
N THR A 333 -4.46 -20.03 7.02
CA THR A 333 -4.08 -18.98 6.08
C THR A 333 -2.76 -19.26 5.38
N TYR A 334 -1.81 -19.93 6.00
CA TYR A 334 -0.57 -20.36 5.34
C TYR A 334 -0.81 -21.50 4.35
N GLU A 335 -1.60 -22.49 4.72
CA GLU A 335 -1.91 -23.65 3.87
C GLU A 335 -2.69 -23.24 2.61
N HIS A 336 -3.58 -22.26 2.71
CA HIS A 336 -4.37 -21.73 1.60
C HIS A 336 -3.85 -20.41 1.02
N GLY A 337 -2.72 -19.90 1.49
CA GLY A 337 -2.19 -18.58 1.18
C GLY A 337 -2.02 -18.33 -0.32
N ALA A 338 -1.50 -19.31 -1.05
CA ALA A 338 -1.32 -19.19 -2.50
C ALA A 338 -2.65 -19.03 -3.24
N ALA A 339 -3.69 -19.79 -2.86
CA ALA A 339 -5.03 -19.66 -3.47
C ALA A 339 -5.68 -18.32 -3.13
N ILE A 340 -5.55 -17.85 -1.88
CA ILE A 340 -6.07 -16.54 -1.44
C ILE A 340 -5.40 -15.41 -2.24
N VAL A 341 -4.08 -15.43 -2.36
CA VAL A 341 -3.30 -14.40 -3.07
C VAL A 341 -3.60 -14.38 -4.57
N ALA A 342 -3.82 -15.55 -5.17
CA ALA A 342 -4.15 -15.69 -6.58
C ALA A 342 -5.63 -15.40 -6.90
N HIS A 343 -6.48 -15.21 -5.89
CA HIS A 343 -7.92 -15.03 -6.11
C HIS A 343 -8.19 -13.75 -6.94
N PRO A 344 -9.03 -13.81 -7.99
CA PRO A 344 -9.27 -12.70 -8.92
C PRO A 344 -9.90 -11.47 -8.24
N HIS A 345 -10.64 -11.69 -7.16
CA HIS A 345 -11.30 -10.63 -6.38
C HIS A 345 -10.51 -10.26 -5.11
N PHE A 346 -9.21 -10.52 -5.06
CA PHE A 346 -8.38 -10.10 -3.95
C PHE A 346 -8.37 -8.56 -3.83
N THR A 347 -8.84 -8.04 -2.71
CA THR A 347 -8.66 -6.65 -2.30
C THR A 347 -8.26 -6.58 -0.83
N PRO A 348 -7.52 -5.55 -0.39
CA PRO A 348 -7.15 -5.41 1.02
C PRO A 348 -8.34 -5.46 1.97
N GLU A 349 -9.47 -4.85 1.60
CA GLU A 349 -10.68 -4.84 2.42
C GLU A 349 -11.36 -6.21 2.51
N ARG A 350 -11.38 -6.98 1.42
CA ARG A 350 -11.91 -8.35 1.46
C ARG A 350 -11.05 -9.26 2.33
N ILE A 351 -9.73 -9.09 2.26
CA ILE A 351 -8.82 -9.83 3.15
C ILE A 351 -9.05 -9.44 4.61
N ARG A 352 -9.22 -8.14 4.90
CA ARG A 352 -9.55 -7.67 6.25
C ARG A 352 -10.82 -8.35 6.77
N ARG A 353 -11.92 -8.36 5.99
CA ARG A 353 -13.18 -9.00 6.38
C ARG A 353 -13.02 -10.51 6.57
N PHE A 354 -12.39 -11.18 5.62
CA PHE A 354 -12.14 -12.62 5.71
C PHE A 354 -11.39 -12.98 6.99
N VAL A 355 -10.29 -12.29 7.27
CA VAL A 355 -9.44 -12.59 8.43
C VAL A 355 -10.10 -12.18 9.74
N ALA A 356 -10.73 -11.02 9.82
CA ALA A 356 -11.35 -10.51 11.03
C ALA A 356 -12.70 -11.18 11.38
N GLY A 357 -13.42 -11.70 10.39
CA GLY A 357 -14.72 -12.32 10.53
C GLY A 357 -14.67 -13.82 10.29
N ARG A 358 -14.84 -14.23 9.04
CA ARG A 358 -15.06 -15.64 8.65
C ARG A 358 -14.02 -16.62 9.17
N LEU A 359 -12.74 -16.24 9.13
CA LEU A 359 -11.67 -17.13 9.61
C LEU A 359 -11.76 -17.43 11.11
N ARG A 360 -12.31 -16.50 11.90
CA ARG A 360 -12.56 -16.70 13.34
C ARG A 360 -13.69 -17.66 13.61
N GLU A 361 -14.67 -17.74 12.73
CA GLU A 361 -15.89 -18.54 12.86
C GLU A 361 -15.76 -19.93 12.21
N LEU A 362 -14.63 -20.23 11.58
CA LEU A 362 -14.42 -21.49 10.88
C LEU A 362 -14.42 -22.67 11.85
N ASP A 363 -15.37 -23.58 11.62
CA ASP A 363 -15.46 -24.86 12.33
C ASP A 363 -14.35 -25.83 11.90
N LYS A 364 -13.97 -26.73 12.80
CA LYS A 364 -13.05 -27.83 12.49
C LYS A 364 -13.69 -28.75 11.45
N GLY A 365 -13.16 -28.74 10.24
CA GLY A 365 -13.63 -29.56 9.13
C GLY A 365 -14.35 -28.81 8.01
N ALA A 366 -14.49 -27.49 8.12
CA ALA A 366 -15.00 -26.67 7.02
C ALA A 366 -14.05 -26.73 5.80
N ASP A 367 -14.60 -26.73 4.60
CA ASP A 367 -13.83 -26.55 3.37
C ASP A 367 -13.36 -25.08 3.29
N VAL A 368 -12.12 -24.87 3.71
CA VAL A 368 -11.51 -23.52 3.72
C VAL A 368 -11.47 -22.91 2.32
N GLY A 369 -11.24 -23.72 1.28
CA GLY A 369 -11.21 -23.26 -0.10
C GLY A 369 -12.57 -22.68 -0.52
N ALA A 370 -13.65 -23.42 -0.27
CA ALA A 370 -15.00 -22.96 -0.56
C ALA A 370 -15.39 -21.70 0.23
N VAL A 371 -14.96 -21.60 1.51
CA VAL A 371 -15.21 -20.42 2.34
C VAL A 371 -14.44 -19.21 1.83
N VAL A 372 -13.17 -19.37 1.42
CA VAL A 372 -12.36 -18.30 0.81
C VAL A 372 -13.02 -17.80 -0.47
N ASP A 373 -13.40 -18.71 -1.36
CA ASP A 373 -14.02 -18.36 -2.63
C ASP A 373 -15.35 -17.61 -2.43
N ALA A 374 -16.20 -18.11 -1.54
CA ALA A 374 -17.46 -17.46 -1.20
C ALA A 374 -17.25 -16.06 -0.64
N GLU A 375 -16.39 -15.91 0.39
CA GLU A 375 -16.17 -14.62 1.06
C GLU A 375 -15.50 -13.58 0.15
N LEU A 376 -14.52 -13.99 -0.64
CA LEU A 376 -13.84 -13.08 -1.56
C LEU A 376 -14.71 -12.74 -2.78
N SER A 377 -15.67 -13.57 -3.16
CA SER A 377 -16.62 -13.31 -4.25
C SER A 377 -17.85 -12.51 -3.79
N GLU A 378 -18.19 -12.55 -2.50
CA GLU A 378 -19.33 -11.78 -1.98
C GLU A 378 -19.14 -10.27 -2.16
N PRO A 379 -20.19 -9.53 -2.60
CA PRO A 379 -20.18 -8.08 -2.59
C PRO A 379 -19.96 -7.55 -1.18
N THR A 380 -19.13 -6.54 -1.05
CA THR A 380 -18.92 -5.91 0.26
C THR A 380 -20.12 -5.05 0.65
N GLN A 381 -20.24 -4.73 1.95
CA GLN A 381 -21.25 -3.80 2.43
C GLN A 381 -21.18 -2.46 1.69
N ALA A 382 -19.97 -1.99 1.36
CA ALA A 382 -19.79 -0.76 0.57
C ALA A 382 -20.35 -0.90 -0.85
N MET A 383 -20.17 -2.05 -1.51
CA MET A 383 -20.77 -2.32 -2.82
C MET A 383 -22.27 -2.46 -2.73
N ALA A 384 -22.78 -3.17 -1.72
CA ALA A 384 -24.22 -3.29 -1.48
C ALA A 384 -24.87 -1.92 -1.22
N THR A 385 -24.26 -1.09 -0.39
CA THR A 385 -24.71 0.30 -0.13
C THR A 385 -24.66 1.13 -1.41
N SER A 386 -23.60 1.00 -2.19
CA SER A 386 -23.46 1.70 -3.47
C SER A 386 -24.53 1.28 -4.47
N TYR A 387 -24.84 -0.03 -4.55
CA TYR A 387 -25.92 -0.52 -5.40
C TYR A 387 -27.29 -0.02 -4.94
N ALA A 388 -27.55 -0.02 -3.64
CA ALA A 388 -28.81 0.48 -3.08
C ALA A 388 -29.00 1.99 -3.32
N ALA A 389 -27.92 2.77 -3.36
CA ALA A 389 -27.92 4.20 -3.65
C ALA A 389 -28.07 4.55 -5.14
N LEU A 390 -27.94 3.57 -6.04
CA LEU A 390 -28.13 3.82 -7.48
C LEU A 390 -29.58 4.21 -7.79
N ALA A 391 -29.72 5.14 -8.74
CA ALA A 391 -31.02 5.42 -9.34
C ALA A 391 -31.60 4.17 -10.02
N GLU A 392 -32.94 4.08 -10.07
CA GLU A 392 -33.64 2.92 -10.62
C GLU A 392 -33.17 2.56 -12.02
N GLU A 393 -33.00 3.54 -12.90
CA GLU A 393 -32.51 3.38 -14.26
C GLU A 393 -31.14 2.67 -14.35
N HIS A 394 -30.23 2.95 -13.41
CA HIS A 394 -28.91 2.31 -13.34
C HIS A 394 -29.01 0.87 -12.84
N ARG A 395 -29.91 0.60 -11.89
CA ARG A 395 -30.19 -0.77 -11.44
C ARG A 395 -30.81 -1.60 -12.53
N GLU A 396 -31.76 -1.04 -13.30
CA GLU A 396 -32.37 -1.69 -14.46
C GLU A 396 -31.33 -2.02 -15.54
N LEU A 397 -30.35 -1.12 -15.80
CA LEU A 397 -29.26 -1.40 -16.72
C LEU A 397 -28.41 -2.59 -16.24
N LEU A 398 -28.06 -2.65 -14.98
CA LEU A 398 -27.30 -3.76 -14.41
C LEU A 398 -28.08 -5.08 -14.50
N LEU A 399 -29.39 -5.05 -14.21
CA LEU A 399 -30.26 -6.22 -14.34
C LEU A 399 -30.37 -6.67 -15.80
N ALA A 400 -30.51 -5.74 -16.74
CA ALA A 400 -30.54 -6.04 -18.18
C ALA A 400 -29.24 -6.72 -18.65
N MET A 401 -28.11 -6.39 -18.06
CA MET A 401 -26.85 -7.06 -18.37
C MET A 401 -26.79 -8.51 -17.89
N LEU A 402 -27.50 -8.85 -16.78
CA LEU A 402 -27.56 -10.24 -16.30
C LEU A 402 -28.34 -11.17 -17.25
N ASP A 403 -29.22 -10.63 -18.08
CA ASP A 403 -29.93 -11.38 -19.13
C ASP A 403 -29.04 -11.68 -20.36
N SER A 404 -27.86 -11.06 -20.41
CA SER A 404 -26.92 -11.26 -21.51
C SER A 404 -25.99 -12.44 -21.21
N PRO A 405 -25.52 -13.16 -22.24
CA PRO A 405 -24.52 -14.20 -22.05
C PRO A 405 -23.27 -13.66 -21.33
N PRO A 406 -22.54 -14.51 -20.57
CA PRO A 406 -21.30 -14.10 -19.94
C PRO A 406 -20.30 -13.57 -20.97
N GLY A 407 -19.79 -12.37 -20.77
CA GLY A 407 -18.82 -11.72 -21.64
C GLY A 407 -19.14 -10.27 -21.96
N PRO A 408 -18.42 -9.66 -22.91
CA PRO A 408 -18.68 -8.29 -23.35
C PRO A 408 -20.08 -8.19 -24.00
N VAL A 409 -20.87 -7.21 -23.56
CA VAL A 409 -22.21 -6.94 -24.09
C VAL A 409 -22.11 -5.76 -25.03
N ALA A 410 -22.58 -5.92 -26.28
CA ALA A 410 -22.62 -4.82 -27.24
C ALA A 410 -23.72 -3.80 -26.84
N GLU A 411 -23.46 -2.52 -27.05
CA GLU A 411 -24.38 -1.45 -26.67
C GLU A 411 -25.80 -1.63 -27.25
N ARG A 412 -25.90 -2.07 -28.50
CA ARG A 412 -27.20 -2.34 -29.16
C ARG A 412 -27.99 -3.43 -28.44
N ASP A 413 -27.29 -4.51 -28.02
CA ASP A 413 -27.91 -5.67 -27.38
C ASP A 413 -28.35 -5.29 -25.96
N LEU A 414 -27.54 -4.46 -25.29
CA LEU A 414 -27.86 -3.87 -24.00
C LEU A 414 -29.08 -2.92 -24.08
N ALA A 415 -29.19 -2.12 -25.15
CA ALA A 415 -30.35 -1.25 -25.38
C ALA A 415 -31.65 -2.06 -25.59
N GLU A 416 -31.55 -3.23 -26.23
CA GLU A 416 -32.71 -4.13 -26.42
C GLU A 416 -33.08 -4.82 -25.09
N ALA A 417 -32.10 -5.29 -24.32
CA ALA A 417 -32.30 -5.89 -23.00
C ALA A 417 -32.92 -4.85 -22.03
N LEU A 418 -32.42 -3.63 -22.00
CA LEU A 418 -32.92 -2.55 -21.16
C LEU A 418 -34.39 -2.21 -21.45
N ARG A 419 -34.79 -2.19 -22.75
CA ARG A 419 -36.21 -1.99 -23.10
C ARG A 419 -37.15 -3.07 -22.55
N ARG A 420 -36.66 -4.28 -22.35
CA ARG A 420 -37.43 -5.40 -21.77
C ARG A 420 -37.62 -5.24 -20.24
N HIS A 421 -36.64 -4.58 -19.58
CA HIS A 421 -36.66 -4.38 -18.12
C HIS A 421 -37.33 -3.09 -17.68
N CYS A 422 -37.32 -2.01 -18.50
CA CYS A 422 -37.95 -0.76 -18.14
C CYS A 422 -39.46 -0.88 -18.06
N THR A 423 -39.99 -0.65 -16.87
CA THR A 423 -41.43 -0.65 -16.59
C THR A 423 -42.07 0.73 -16.65
N SER A 424 -41.27 1.79 -16.65
CA SER A 424 -41.75 3.19 -16.57
C SER A 424 -41.05 4.05 -17.64
N GLY A 425 -41.73 4.22 -18.80
CA GLY A 425 -41.32 5.21 -19.80
C GLY A 425 -40.31 4.72 -20.85
N LEU A 426 -39.81 5.65 -21.71
CA LEU A 426 -38.75 5.38 -22.66
C LEU A 426 -37.42 5.30 -21.94
N PRO A 427 -36.68 4.18 -22.06
CA PRO A 427 -35.38 4.04 -21.42
C PRO A 427 -34.39 5.05 -22.00
N LYS A 428 -33.52 5.61 -21.15
CA LYS A 428 -32.36 6.39 -21.60
C LYS A 428 -31.44 5.51 -22.45
N ALA A 429 -30.67 6.12 -23.33
CA ALA A 429 -29.66 5.39 -24.08
C ALA A 429 -28.64 4.75 -23.11
N PRO A 430 -28.22 3.48 -23.34
CA PRO A 430 -27.25 2.84 -22.46
C PRO A 430 -25.99 3.64 -22.25
N ALA A 431 -25.48 4.32 -23.27
CA ALA A 431 -24.30 5.18 -23.17
C ALA A 431 -24.44 6.27 -22.10
N ASP A 432 -25.64 6.84 -21.91
CA ASP A 432 -25.90 7.90 -20.92
C ASP A 432 -25.88 7.33 -19.48
N LEU A 433 -26.15 6.04 -19.32
CA LEU A 433 -26.20 5.35 -18.02
C LEU A 433 -24.86 4.70 -17.66
N VAL A 434 -24.11 4.22 -18.66
CA VAL A 434 -22.85 3.49 -18.47
C VAL A 434 -21.80 4.33 -17.81
N ASP A 435 -21.70 5.60 -18.15
CA ASP A 435 -20.68 6.53 -17.60
C ASP A 435 -20.66 6.57 -16.07
N ARG A 436 -21.84 6.46 -15.43
CA ARG A 436 -21.94 6.47 -13.95
C ARG A 436 -21.58 5.14 -13.30
N LEU A 437 -21.71 4.05 -14.05
CA LEU A 437 -21.46 2.69 -13.57
C LEU A 437 -20.07 2.18 -13.92
N THR A 438 -19.37 2.89 -14.81
CA THR A 438 -18.02 2.52 -15.26
C THR A 438 -17.04 2.50 -14.07
N ASP A 439 -16.18 1.50 -14.06
CA ASP A 439 -15.14 1.27 -13.04
C ASP A 439 -15.67 1.00 -11.61
N HIS A 440 -16.96 0.96 -11.41
CA HIS A 440 -17.57 0.55 -10.15
C HIS A 440 -18.35 -0.76 -10.29
N PHE A 441 -19.24 -0.82 -11.26
CA PHE A 441 -20.03 -2.00 -11.60
C PHE A 441 -19.72 -2.54 -13.01
N LEU A 442 -19.24 -1.67 -13.90
CA LEU A 442 -19.01 -1.99 -15.30
C LEU A 442 -17.57 -1.68 -15.69
N ARG A 443 -17.05 -2.48 -16.63
CA ARG A 443 -15.79 -2.20 -17.33
C ARG A 443 -16.09 -2.01 -18.81
N VAL A 444 -15.77 -0.84 -19.35
CA VAL A 444 -15.89 -0.56 -20.77
C VAL A 444 -14.65 -1.10 -21.49
N LEU A 445 -14.85 -2.04 -22.41
CA LEU A 445 -13.81 -2.55 -23.30
C LEU A 445 -13.85 -1.71 -24.58
N LYS A 446 -12.71 -1.16 -24.99
CA LYS A 446 -12.54 -0.40 -26.24
C LYS A 446 -12.11 -1.32 -27.35
#